data_058ed972825c3b6752f20b51586fee23
#
_entry.id   058ed972825c3b6752f20b51586fee23
#
_cell.length_a   1.000
_cell.length_b   1.000
_cell.length_c   1.000
_cell.angle_alpha   90.00
_cell.angle_beta   90.00
_cell.angle_gamma   90.00
#
_symmetry.space_group_name_H-M   'P 1'
#
loop_
_entity.id
_entity.type
_entity.pdbx_description
1 polymer ?
#
loop_
_entity_poly.entity_id
_entity_poly.type
_entity_poly.pdbx_seq_one_letter_code
_entity_poly.pdbx_strand_id
1 'polypeptide(L)'
;TFKLTTSKEELEKNTVDINLDQNIKFDSNILNLTEFRWNPFESTIYGTYDGTVYIDSDYYLIGTDDQGNKICYQETGRNGEETAFQQTIDPEFTVYKEISPEAKLITLQLYEVKNDTTHQVFEEKTDKDSSDDVYEESAGYVYNEGESPTDDAIPIGDKFTVQIR
;
A
#
# COMPACT_ATOMS: atom_id res chain seq x y z
N THR A 1 -17.63 25.06 5.19
CA THR A 1 -17.75 24.13 4.04
C THR A 1 -16.69 24.52 3.02
N PHE A 2 -15.62 23.76 2.88
CA PHE A 2 -14.63 23.96 1.83
C PHE A 2 -15.16 23.29 0.55
N LYS A 3 -15.25 24.07 -0.51
CA LYS A 3 -15.61 23.56 -1.84
C LYS A 3 -14.33 23.50 -2.65
N LEU A 4 -13.73 22.32 -2.75
CA LEU A 4 -12.62 22.08 -3.68
C LEU A 4 -13.24 21.95 -5.07
N THR A 5 -12.93 22.88 -5.97
CA THR A 5 -13.33 22.77 -7.38
C THR A 5 -12.03 22.65 -8.16
N THR A 6 -11.71 21.43 -8.61
CA THR A 6 -10.64 21.24 -9.58
C THR A 6 -11.28 20.88 -10.92
N SER A 7 -10.72 21.37 -12.00
CA SER A 7 -11.14 20.98 -13.34
C SER A 7 -10.38 19.72 -13.76
N LYS A 8 -10.97 18.93 -14.67
CA LYS A 8 -10.30 17.79 -15.28
C LYS A 8 -8.97 18.20 -15.93
N GLU A 9 -8.96 19.35 -16.58
CA GLU A 9 -7.77 19.90 -17.23
C GLU A 9 -6.64 20.25 -16.25
N GLU A 10 -6.98 20.79 -15.06
CA GLU A 10 -5.99 21.06 -14.01
C GLU A 10 -5.43 19.77 -13.40
N LEU A 11 -6.28 18.76 -13.23
CA LEU A 11 -5.84 17.46 -12.76
C LEU A 11 -4.89 16.79 -13.75
N GLU A 12 -5.26 16.74 -15.03
CA GLU A 12 -4.44 16.17 -16.09
C GLU A 12 -3.09 16.87 -16.21
N LYS A 13 -3.07 18.20 -16.09
CA LYS A 13 -1.84 19.01 -16.14
C LYS A 13 -0.88 18.74 -14.98
N ASN A 14 -1.42 18.37 -13.82
CA ASN A 14 -0.65 18.10 -12.61
C ASN A 14 -0.45 16.60 -12.35
N THR A 15 -0.88 15.73 -13.26
CA THR A 15 -0.64 14.30 -13.18
C THR A 15 0.69 13.95 -13.84
N VAL A 16 1.49 13.19 -13.11
CA VAL A 16 2.74 12.58 -13.60
C VAL A 16 2.47 11.10 -13.78
N ASP A 17 2.55 10.63 -15.01
CA ASP A 17 2.47 9.22 -15.38
C ASP A 17 3.84 8.76 -15.87
N ILE A 18 4.41 7.77 -15.20
CA ILE A 18 5.74 7.24 -15.51
C ILE A 18 5.61 5.75 -15.79
N ASN A 19 6.02 5.34 -16.97
CA ASN A 19 6.14 3.91 -17.26
C ASN A 19 7.31 3.34 -16.45
N LEU A 20 7.03 2.28 -15.71
CA LEU A 20 8.01 1.50 -14.99
C LEU A 20 8.33 0.22 -15.76
N ASP A 21 9.58 -0.20 -15.68
CA ASP A 21 10.04 -1.50 -16.19
C ASP A 21 10.82 -2.18 -15.06
N GLN A 22 10.13 -2.39 -13.94
CA GLN A 22 10.73 -2.95 -12.74
C GLN A 22 10.16 -4.32 -12.45
N ASN A 23 11.03 -5.34 -12.48
CA ASN A 23 10.68 -6.72 -12.19
C ASN A 23 11.29 -7.13 -10.85
N ILE A 24 10.46 -7.56 -9.92
CA ILE A 24 10.86 -8.05 -8.60
C ILE A 24 10.54 -9.53 -8.52
N LYS A 25 11.58 -10.35 -8.36
CA LYS A 25 11.46 -11.82 -8.26
C LYS A 25 11.44 -12.22 -6.79
N PHE A 26 10.48 -13.05 -6.42
CA PHE A 26 10.41 -13.63 -5.09
C PHE A 26 9.68 -14.98 -5.13
N ASP A 27 10.26 -15.97 -4.47
CA ASP A 27 9.79 -17.35 -4.50
C ASP A 27 9.59 -17.86 -5.93
N SER A 28 8.37 -18.23 -6.30
CA SER A 28 7.97 -18.63 -7.65
C SER A 28 7.24 -17.52 -8.44
N ASN A 29 7.26 -16.29 -7.93
CA ASN A 29 6.51 -15.18 -8.48
C ASN A 29 7.42 -14.09 -9.06
N ILE A 30 6.87 -13.31 -9.97
CA ILE A 30 7.47 -12.07 -10.45
C ILE A 30 6.40 -10.98 -10.32
N LEU A 31 6.73 -9.91 -9.61
CA LEU A 31 5.95 -8.67 -9.61
C LEU A 31 6.55 -7.75 -10.67
N ASN A 32 5.78 -7.45 -11.71
CA ASN A 32 6.14 -6.51 -12.76
C ASN A 32 5.45 -5.18 -12.46
N LEU A 33 6.18 -4.17 -11.99
CA LEU A 33 5.65 -2.82 -11.81
C LEU A 33 5.69 -2.11 -13.16
N THR A 34 4.53 -1.61 -13.60
CA THR A 34 4.33 -1.12 -14.97
C THR A 34 4.13 0.38 -15.07
N GLU A 35 3.53 0.99 -14.07
CA GLU A 35 3.20 2.42 -14.09
C GLU A 35 3.26 3.01 -12.69
N PHE A 36 3.79 4.23 -12.58
CA PHE A 36 3.65 5.10 -11.42
C PHE A 36 2.84 6.32 -11.82
N ARG A 37 1.70 6.52 -11.15
CA ARG A 37 0.85 7.69 -11.30
C ARG A 37 0.86 8.52 -10.03
N TRP A 38 1.12 9.80 -10.18
CA TRP A 38 1.14 10.73 -9.07
C TRP A 38 0.51 12.07 -9.44
N ASN A 39 -0.39 12.53 -8.60
CA ASN A 39 -1.01 13.86 -8.65
C ASN A 39 -1.40 14.27 -7.21
N PRO A 40 -1.93 15.51 -6.99
CA PRO A 40 -2.29 15.96 -5.64
C PRO A 40 -3.35 15.14 -4.90
N PHE A 41 -4.01 14.21 -5.57
CA PHE A 41 -5.09 13.40 -5.00
C PHE A 41 -4.81 11.89 -5.02
N GLU A 42 -3.83 11.49 -5.80
CA GLU A 42 -3.52 10.09 -6.04
C GLU A 42 -2.01 9.87 -6.13
N SER A 43 -1.55 8.85 -5.46
CA SER A 43 -0.19 8.33 -5.63
C SER A 43 -0.28 6.81 -5.65
N THR A 44 -0.18 6.22 -6.86
CA THR A 44 -0.44 4.80 -7.09
C THR A 44 0.64 4.19 -7.98
N ILE A 45 1.07 2.99 -7.66
CA ILE A 45 1.95 2.16 -8.48
C ILE A 45 1.16 0.95 -8.94
N TYR A 46 1.08 0.74 -10.24
CA TYR A 46 0.39 -0.38 -10.86
C TYR A 46 1.38 -1.46 -11.26
N GLY A 47 0.91 -2.69 -11.24
CA GLY A 47 1.70 -3.83 -11.63
C GLY A 47 0.90 -5.06 -11.96
N THR A 48 1.61 -6.13 -12.30
CA THR A 48 1.05 -7.45 -12.55
C THR A 48 1.89 -8.52 -11.88
N TYR A 49 1.27 -9.57 -11.41
CA TYR A 49 1.95 -10.77 -10.93
C TYR A 49 2.02 -11.82 -12.03
N ASP A 50 3.21 -12.42 -12.19
CA ASP A 50 3.40 -13.67 -12.93
C ASP A 50 3.68 -14.77 -11.91
N GLY A 51 2.78 -15.73 -11.80
CA GLY A 51 2.82 -16.80 -10.82
C GLY A 51 1.63 -16.81 -9.86
N THR A 52 1.69 -17.69 -8.87
CA THR A 52 0.64 -17.80 -7.85
C THR A 52 1.03 -16.99 -6.63
N VAL A 53 0.33 -15.91 -6.37
CA VAL A 53 0.53 -15.08 -5.17
C VAL A 53 -0.32 -15.64 -4.03
N TYR A 54 0.31 -15.87 -2.89
CA TYR A 54 -0.41 -16.33 -1.69
C TYR A 54 -1.24 -15.19 -1.10
N ILE A 55 -2.49 -15.55 -0.72
CA ILE A 55 -3.46 -14.59 -0.17
C ILE A 55 -3.12 -14.22 1.29
N ASP A 56 -2.28 -15.03 1.94
CA ASP A 56 -1.99 -14.91 3.38
C ASP A 56 -0.87 -13.90 3.71
N SER A 57 -0.46 -13.10 2.73
CA SER A 57 0.56 -12.08 2.93
C SER A 57 0.10 -10.74 2.38
N ASP A 58 0.42 -9.68 3.11
CA ASP A 58 0.27 -8.30 2.65
C ASP A 58 1.60 -7.81 2.09
N TYR A 59 1.54 -7.12 0.96
CA TYR A 59 2.71 -6.57 0.31
C TYR A 59 2.71 -5.05 0.36
N TYR A 60 3.91 -4.50 0.62
CA TYR A 60 4.16 -3.07 0.72
C TYR A 60 5.37 -2.67 -0.11
N LEU A 61 5.32 -1.51 -0.74
CA LEU A 61 6.50 -0.86 -1.29
C LEU A 61 6.92 0.24 -0.32
N ILE A 62 8.04 0.03 0.37
CA ILE A 62 8.52 0.94 1.41
C ILE A 62 9.84 1.56 0.98
N GLY A 63 10.02 2.84 1.27
CA GLY A 63 11.26 3.52 0.95
C GLY A 63 11.33 4.96 1.41
N THR A 64 12.04 5.77 0.63
CA THR A 64 12.24 7.20 0.91
C THR A 64 12.21 8.00 -0.37
N ASP A 65 11.79 9.26 -0.25
CA ASP A 65 12.08 10.25 -1.27
C ASP A 65 13.50 10.84 -1.09
N ASP A 66 13.96 11.65 -2.04
CA ASP A 66 15.26 12.31 -2.00
C ASP A 66 15.33 13.49 -1.02
N GLN A 67 14.21 13.83 -0.37
CA GLN A 67 14.14 14.79 0.74
C GLN A 67 14.22 14.10 2.10
N GLY A 68 14.32 12.76 2.12
CA GLY A 68 14.46 11.94 3.33
C GLY A 68 13.14 11.58 4.01
N ASN A 69 11.99 11.85 3.40
CA ASN A 69 10.72 11.38 3.92
C ASN A 69 10.59 9.88 3.69
N LYS A 70 10.20 9.15 4.74
CA LYS A 70 9.80 7.76 4.61
C LYS A 70 8.44 7.70 3.93
N ILE A 71 8.30 6.85 2.94
CA ILE A 71 7.07 6.64 2.16
C ILE A 71 6.71 5.16 2.15
N CYS A 72 5.42 4.89 2.11
CA CYS A 72 4.88 3.55 2.07
C CYS A 72 3.71 3.48 1.10
N TYR A 73 3.68 2.44 0.30
CA TYR A 73 2.57 2.07 -0.56
C TYR A 73 2.06 0.71 -0.12
N GLN A 74 0.80 0.64 0.21
CA GLN A 74 0.12 -0.60 0.56
C GLN A 74 -0.56 -1.17 -0.68
N GLU A 75 -0.48 -2.47 -0.87
CA GLU A 75 -1.27 -3.16 -1.88
C GLU A 75 -2.75 -3.08 -1.53
N THR A 76 -3.56 -2.47 -2.41
CA THR A 76 -4.97 -2.19 -2.15
C THR A 76 -5.95 -3.02 -2.97
N GLY A 77 -5.45 -3.76 -3.95
CA GLY A 77 -6.32 -4.60 -4.77
C GLY A 77 -5.56 -5.51 -5.69
N ARG A 78 -6.07 -6.74 -5.79
CA ARG A 78 -5.70 -7.71 -6.80
C ARG A 78 -6.94 -8.08 -7.60
N ASN A 79 -6.80 -8.07 -8.90
CA ASN A 79 -7.84 -8.56 -9.83
C ASN A 79 -7.18 -9.48 -10.83
N GLY A 80 -7.20 -10.79 -10.53
CA GLY A 80 -6.43 -11.76 -11.29
C GLY A 80 -4.92 -11.54 -11.15
N GLU A 81 -4.27 -11.20 -12.25
CA GLU A 81 -2.83 -10.89 -12.29
C GLU A 81 -2.52 -9.42 -11.96
N GLU A 82 -3.51 -8.53 -12.09
CA GLU A 82 -3.33 -7.08 -11.86
C GLU A 82 -3.27 -6.75 -10.38
N THR A 83 -2.41 -5.80 -10.02
CA THR A 83 -2.29 -5.26 -8.67
C THR A 83 -2.05 -3.77 -8.67
N ALA A 84 -2.41 -3.11 -7.56
CA ALA A 84 -2.15 -1.71 -7.33
C ALA A 84 -1.66 -1.47 -5.91
N PHE A 85 -0.67 -0.61 -5.78
CA PHE A 85 -0.13 -0.13 -4.52
C PHE A 85 -0.46 1.35 -4.37
N GLN A 86 -1.23 1.70 -3.36
CA GLN A 86 -1.57 3.09 -3.07
C GLN A 86 -0.74 3.62 -1.92
N GLN A 87 -0.31 4.87 -2.02
CA GLN A 87 0.39 5.53 -0.94
C GLN A 87 -0.51 5.58 0.29
N THR A 88 -0.05 5.04 1.40
CA THR A 88 -0.85 4.97 2.61
C THR A 88 -0.86 6.31 3.34
N ILE A 89 -2.06 6.71 3.78
CA ILE A 89 -2.32 7.86 4.66
C ILE A 89 -2.98 7.41 5.97
N ASP A 90 -3.05 6.10 6.20
CA ASP A 90 -3.69 5.53 7.38
C ASP A 90 -2.98 6.02 8.65
N PRO A 91 -3.72 6.42 9.69
CA PRO A 91 -3.16 6.81 10.99
C PRO A 91 -2.26 5.76 11.65
N GLU A 92 -2.45 4.49 11.35
CA GLU A 92 -1.59 3.39 11.83
C GLU A 92 -0.18 3.44 11.22
N PHE A 93 -0.03 4.11 10.07
CA PHE A 93 1.24 4.29 9.36
C PHE A 93 1.88 5.66 9.61
N THR A 94 1.75 6.21 10.81
CA THR A 94 2.17 7.59 11.16
C THR A 94 3.64 7.91 10.89
N VAL A 95 4.50 6.90 10.78
CA VAL A 95 5.91 7.06 10.45
C VAL A 95 6.13 7.44 8.99
N TYR A 96 5.17 7.13 8.12
CA TYR A 96 5.25 7.41 6.69
C TYR A 96 4.58 8.75 6.35
N LYS A 97 5.10 9.40 5.32
CA LYS A 97 4.66 10.71 4.85
C LYS A 97 4.31 10.65 3.37
N GLU A 98 3.57 11.63 2.92
CA GLU A 98 3.42 11.89 1.50
C GLU A 98 4.76 12.24 0.84
N ILE A 99 4.88 11.96 -0.46
CA ILE A 99 6.03 12.38 -1.24
C ILE A 99 6.13 13.90 -1.19
N SER A 100 7.33 14.41 -0.89
CA SER A 100 7.56 15.85 -0.90
C SER A 100 7.23 16.46 -2.27
N PRO A 101 6.54 17.59 -2.31
CA PRO A 101 6.34 18.32 -3.57
C PRO A 101 7.63 18.71 -4.29
N GLU A 102 8.76 18.73 -3.58
CA GLU A 102 10.08 19.07 -4.12
C GLU A 102 10.91 17.83 -4.49
N ALA A 103 10.40 16.64 -4.19
CA ALA A 103 11.10 15.39 -4.49
C ALA A 103 11.24 15.19 -6.01
N LYS A 104 12.37 14.64 -6.39
CA LYS A 104 12.70 14.29 -7.79
C LYS A 104 12.83 12.78 -7.95
N LEU A 105 13.19 12.10 -6.89
CA LEU A 105 13.42 10.66 -6.87
C LEU A 105 12.71 10.04 -5.67
N ILE A 106 12.21 8.82 -5.89
CA ILE A 106 11.79 7.93 -4.81
C ILE A 106 12.58 6.62 -4.94
N THR A 107 13.01 6.07 -3.82
CA THR A 107 13.68 4.77 -3.78
C THR A 107 12.82 3.84 -2.95
N LEU A 108 12.41 2.73 -3.53
CA LEU A 108 11.47 1.78 -2.96
C LEU A 108 12.06 0.37 -2.93
N GLN A 109 11.55 -0.45 -2.03
CA GLN A 109 11.77 -1.89 -1.98
C GLN A 109 10.46 -2.58 -1.65
N LEU A 110 10.24 -3.78 -2.19
CA LEU A 110 9.09 -4.60 -1.82
C LEU A 110 9.33 -5.25 -0.46
N TYR A 111 8.27 -5.32 0.33
CA TYR A 111 8.24 -5.98 1.63
C TYR A 111 7.02 -6.89 1.73
N GLU A 112 7.18 -7.99 2.41
CA GLU A 112 6.11 -8.92 2.77
C GLU A 112 5.85 -8.83 4.27
N VAL A 113 4.58 -8.72 4.64
CA VAL A 113 4.10 -8.92 6.01
C VAL A 113 3.26 -10.18 6.01
N LYS A 114 3.72 -11.20 6.75
CA LYS A 114 2.94 -12.44 6.91
C LYS A 114 1.82 -12.19 7.89
N ASN A 115 0.61 -12.48 7.48
CA ASN A 115 -0.55 -12.44 8.35
C ASN A 115 -0.42 -13.60 9.36
N ASP A 116 0.17 -13.30 10.52
CA ASP A 116 0.21 -14.26 11.62
C ASP A 116 -1.18 -14.34 12.24
N THR A 117 -1.83 -15.48 12.07
CA THR A 117 -3.16 -15.76 12.64
C THR A 117 -3.17 -15.72 14.17
N THR A 118 -2.01 -15.61 14.81
CA THR A 118 -1.90 -15.52 16.27
C THR A 118 -2.34 -14.17 16.84
N HIS A 119 -2.46 -13.12 16.00
CA HIS A 119 -2.90 -11.79 16.40
C HIS A 119 -4.39 -11.52 16.17
N GLN A 120 -5.18 -12.54 15.81
CA GLN A 120 -6.63 -12.42 15.73
C GLN A 120 -7.23 -12.36 17.14
N VAL A 121 -7.50 -11.15 17.61
CA VAL A 121 -8.28 -10.97 18.83
C VAL A 121 -9.75 -11.05 18.44
N PHE A 122 -10.38 -12.19 18.74
CA PHE A 122 -11.84 -12.29 18.67
C PHE A 122 -12.43 -11.54 19.88
N GLU A 123 -12.95 -10.36 19.68
CA GLU A 123 -13.85 -9.75 20.66
C GLU A 123 -15.19 -10.50 20.61
N GLU A 124 -15.37 -11.45 21.52
CA GLU A 124 -16.67 -12.01 21.80
C GLU A 124 -17.55 -10.94 22.46
N LYS A 125 -18.31 -10.18 21.68
CA LYS A 125 -19.40 -9.39 22.22
C LYS A 125 -20.54 -10.30 22.61
N THR A 126 -20.56 -10.71 23.87
CA THR A 126 -21.72 -11.35 24.46
C THR A 126 -22.77 -10.31 24.80
N ASP A 127 -23.54 -9.86 23.82
CA ASP A 127 -24.82 -9.22 24.08
C ASP A 127 -25.87 -10.31 24.17
N LYS A 128 -26.25 -10.58 25.42
CA LYS A 128 -27.46 -11.34 25.75
C LYS A 128 -28.66 -10.42 25.54
N ASP A 129 -29.22 -10.39 24.36
CA ASP A 129 -30.67 -10.30 24.18
C ASP A 129 -31.05 -10.54 22.70
N SER A 130 -31.81 -11.60 22.58
CA SER A 130 -32.81 -12.00 21.58
C SER A 130 -32.99 -11.16 20.31
N SER A 131 -32.62 -11.73 19.17
CA SER A 131 -33.47 -12.02 18.00
C SER A 131 -32.59 -12.28 16.75
N ASP A 132 -33.02 -13.23 15.95
CA ASP A 132 -32.41 -13.74 14.73
C ASP A 132 -31.83 -12.68 13.79
N ASP A 133 -30.60 -12.24 14.00
CA ASP A 133 -29.80 -11.53 13.01
C ASP A 133 -28.46 -12.24 12.86
N VAL A 134 -28.22 -12.69 11.66
CA VAL A 134 -26.95 -13.29 11.23
C VAL A 134 -25.92 -12.16 11.24
N TYR A 135 -25.03 -12.15 12.23
CA TYR A 135 -23.89 -11.24 12.26
C TYR A 135 -22.75 -11.81 11.41
N GLU A 136 -22.33 -11.10 10.40
CA GLU A 136 -21.05 -11.33 9.76
C GLU A 136 -19.95 -10.93 10.74
N GLU A 137 -19.18 -11.90 11.22
CA GLU A 137 -17.96 -11.63 11.99
C GLU A 137 -16.93 -10.96 11.07
N SER A 138 -16.67 -9.68 11.29
CA SER A 138 -15.52 -9.03 10.66
C SER A 138 -14.29 -9.29 11.52
N ALA A 139 -13.37 -10.13 11.05
CA ALA A 139 -12.05 -10.26 11.65
C ALA A 139 -11.26 -8.96 11.39
N GLY A 140 -10.92 -8.24 12.45
CA GLY A 140 -10.05 -7.07 12.40
C GLY A 140 -8.71 -7.39 13.05
N TYR A 141 -7.62 -6.84 12.50
CA TYR A 141 -6.31 -6.87 13.14
C TYR A 141 -6.25 -5.75 14.18
N VAL A 142 -5.82 -6.07 15.40
CA VAL A 142 -5.57 -5.08 16.44
C VAL A 142 -4.06 -5.04 16.67
N TYR A 143 -3.44 -3.91 16.38
CA TYR A 143 -2.05 -3.64 16.72
C TYR A 143 -1.95 -3.04 18.12
N ASN A 144 -0.87 -3.37 18.85
CA ASN A 144 -0.60 -2.71 20.13
C ASN A 144 -0.26 -1.23 19.89
N GLU A 145 -0.55 -0.39 20.87
CA GLU A 145 -0.26 1.04 20.78
C GLU A 145 1.25 1.27 20.55
N GLY A 146 1.62 1.83 19.40
CA GLY A 146 3.01 2.08 18.99
C GLY A 146 3.62 1.06 18.03
N GLU A 147 2.92 -0.04 17.70
CA GLU A 147 3.33 -0.98 16.64
C GLU A 147 2.81 -0.50 15.28
N SER A 148 3.64 -0.61 14.26
CA SER A 148 3.24 -0.36 12.86
C SER A 148 2.95 -1.68 12.16
N PRO A 149 1.96 -1.77 11.28
CA PRO A 149 1.73 -2.97 10.46
C PRO A 149 2.96 -3.45 9.68
N THR A 150 3.96 -2.60 9.53
CA THR A 150 5.19 -2.89 8.79
C THR A 150 6.41 -3.17 9.67
N ASP A 151 6.26 -3.24 11.01
CA ASP A 151 7.40 -3.45 11.92
C ASP A 151 8.07 -4.82 11.70
N ASP A 152 7.29 -5.84 11.36
CA ASP A 152 7.77 -7.20 11.05
C ASP A 152 7.92 -7.45 9.53
N ALA A 153 7.96 -6.39 8.73
CA ALA A 153 8.04 -6.50 7.28
C ALA A 153 9.40 -7.06 6.82
N ILE A 154 9.36 -8.08 5.98
CA ILE A 154 10.53 -8.75 5.43
C ILE A 154 10.84 -8.17 4.04
N PRO A 155 12.05 -7.63 3.79
CA PRO A 155 12.40 -7.09 2.49
C PRO A 155 12.53 -8.19 1.43
N ILE A 156 12.01 -7.91 0.24
CA ILE A 156 12.05 -8.78 -0.93
C ILE A 156 12.78 -8.07 -2.07
N GLY A 157 13.72 -8.78 -2.70
CA GLY A 157 14.45 -8.26 -3.84
C GLY A 157 15.31 -7.03 -3.54
N ASP A 158 15.75 -6.37 -4.58
CA ASP A 158 16.58 -5.19 -4.51
C ASP A 158 15.75 -3.90 -4.46
N LYS A 159 16.36 -2.82 -3.97
CA LYS A 159 15.80 -1.48 -4.06
C LYS A 159 15.83 -1.00 -5.51
N PHE A 160 14.80 -0.28 -5.89
CA PHE A 160 14.72 0.40 -7.19
C PHE A 160 14.38 1.88 -7.00
N THR A 161 14.72 2.69 -8.00
CA THR A 161 14.52 4.14 -7.96
C THR A 161 13.62 4.57 -9.11
N VAL A 162 12.65 5.42 -8.80
CA VAL A 162 11.77 6.06 -9.77
C VAL A 162 12.11 7.55 -9.81
N GLN A 163 12.41 8.05 -11.01
CA GLN A 163 12.57 9.47 -11.24
C GLN A 163 11.20 10.08 -11.52
N ILE A 164 10.74 10.98 -10.63
CA ILE A 164 9.40 11.58 -10.69
C ILE A 164 9.37 12.99 -11.28
N ARG A 165 10.56 13.57 -11.51
CA ARG A 165 10.73 14.89 -12.17
C ARG A 165 12.08 15.00 -12.87
#